data_34e20976fb9a0900bb8e4427cd570bb6
#
_entry.id   34e20976fb9a0900bb8e4427cd570bb6
#
_cell.length_a   1.000
_cell.length_b   1.000
_cell.length_c   1.000
_cell.angle_alpha   90.00
_cell.angle_beta   90.00
_cell.angle_gamma   90.00
#
_symmetry.space_group_name_H-M   'P 1'
#
loop_
_entity.id
_entity.type
_entity.pdbx_description
1 polymer ?
#
loop_
_entity_poly.entity_id
_entity_poly.type
_entity_poly.pdbx_seq_one_letter_code
_entity_poly.pdbx_strand_id
1 'polypeptide(L)'
;MAHRLDPLLRPRSIAVLGATERAGTVGRHTIENLLKGGYEGRLYAVNPGRDAVQGVPCFASLDALPQPVEHVIFAISDTRVEAALEEVIAHGARAATLMSSLVLANDREPPLRERVLARIRSSGLLVCGANGM
;
A
#
# COMPACT_ATOMS: atom_id res chain seq x y z
N MET A 1 -13.43 -12.45 18.09
CA MET A 1 -12.00 -12.56 18.42
C MET A 1 -11.15 -12.24 17.20
N ALA A 2 -10.16 -11.40 17.33
CA ALA A 2 -9.30 -11.03 16.21
C ALA A 2 -8.33 -12.17 15.88
N HIS A 3 -8.15 -12.41 14.60
CA HIS A 3 -7.15 -13.34 14.10
C HIS A 3 -5.90 -12.56 13.70
N ARG A 4 -4.70 -13.14 13.86
CA ARG A 4 -3.45 -12.41 13.51
C ARG A 4 -3.37 -11.97 12.05
N LEU A 5 -4.11 -12.62 11.15
CA LEU A 5 -4.17 -12.26 9.73
C LEU A 5 -5.29 -11.26 9.40
N ASP A 6 -6.11 -10.85 10.38
CA ASP A 6 -7.21 -9.92 10.12
C ASP A 6 -6.76 -8.61 9.45
N PRO A 7 -5.61 -8.00 9.83
CA PRO A 7 -5.18 -6.78 9.14
C PRO A 7 -4.92 -6.98 7.64
N LEU A 8 -4.61 -8.20 7.21
CA LEU A 8 -4.43 -8.53 5.81
C LEU A 8 -5.73 -8.94 5.13
N LEU A 9 -6.54 -9.75 5.80
CA LEU A 9 -7.74 -10.35 5.22
C LEU A 9 -9.01 -9.53 5.43
N ARG A 10 -9.09 -8.82 6.56
CA ARG A 10 -10.27 -8.03 6.96
C ARG A 10 -9.86 -6.70 7.59
N PRO A 11 -9.12 -5.86 6.87
CA PRO A 11 -8.65 -4.60 7.46
C PRO A 11 -9.82 -3.65 7.76
N ARG A 12 -9.73 -2.95 8.88
CA ARG A 12 -10.70 -1.93 9.26
C ARG A 12 -10.40 -0.60 8.61
N SER A 13 -9.20 -0.43 8.11
CA SER A 13 -8.77 0.78 7.44
C SER A 13 -7.72 0.45 6.39
N ILE A 14 -7.80 1.13 5.25
CA ILE A 14 -6.89 0.93 4.11
C ILE A 14 -6.44 2.29 3.60
N ALA A 15 -5.14 2.41 3.33
CA ALA A 15 -4.60 3.53 2.56
C ALA A 15 -4.03 2.99 1.25
N VAL A 16 -4.29 3.67 0.14
CA VAL A 16 -3.79 3.30 -1.18
C VAL A 16 -2.73 4.32 -1.59
N LEU A 17 -1.47 3.88 -1.61
CA LEU A 17 -0.36 4.69 -2.12
C LEU A 17 -0.40 4.71 -3.64
N GLY A 18 -0.26 5.88 -4.24
CA GLY A 18 -0.33 6.03 -5.69
C GLY A 18 -1.75 6.06 -6.24
N ALA A 19 -2.75 6.29 -5.39
CA ALA A 19 -4.13 6.46 -5.83
C ALA A 19 -4.24 7.65 -6.79
N THR A 20 -5.01 7.49 -7.86
CA THR A 20 -5.11 8.51 -8.90
C THR A 20 -6.44 8.39 -9.65
N GLU A 21 -6.85 9.51 -10.27
CA GLU A 21 -7.99 9.55 -11.18
C GLU A 21 -7.61 9.06 -12.59
N ARG A 22 -6.34 8.88 -12.87
CA ARG A 22 -5.85 8.56 -14.20
C ARG A 22 -6.32 7.18 -14.65
N ALA A 23 -7.08 7.12 -15.76
CA ALA A 23 -7.62 5.88 -16.31
C ALA A 23 -6.49 4.92 -16.70
N GLY A 24 -6.74 3.61 -16.54
CA GLY A 24 -5.80 2.56 -16.91
C GLY A 24 -4.67 2.31 -15.94
N THR A 25 -4.64 2.99 -14.79
CA THR A 25 -3.59 2.81 -13.80
C THR A 25 -4.03 1.86 -12.69
N VAL A 26 -3.05 1.22 -12.05
CA VAL A 26 -3.29 0.33 -10.90
C VAL A 26 -3.92 1.12 -9.75
N GLY A 27 -3.46 2.35 -9.52
CA GLY A 27 -4.00 3.19 -8.45
C GLY A 27 -5.50 3.47 -8.60
N ARG A 28 -5.93 3.78 -9.83
CA ARG A 28 -7.35 3.99 -10.10
C ARG A 28 -8.15 2.70 -9.96
N HIS A 29 -7.68 1.60 -10.55
CA HIS A 29 -8.37 0.32 -10.46
C HIS A 29 -8.51 -0.17 -9.03
N THR A 30 -7.50 0.02 -8.21
CA THR A 30 -7.55 -0.38 -6.81
C THR A 30 -8.67 0.33 -6.07
N ILE A 31 -8.77 1.65 -6.21
CA ILE A 31 -9.85 2.42 -5.58
C ILE A 31 -11.21 1.98 -6.12
N GLU A 32 -11.34 1.83 -7.45
CA GLU A 32 -12.60 1.40 -8.06
C GLU A 32 -13.05 0.04 -7.51
N ASN A 33 -12.14 -0.91 -7.42
CA ASN A 33 -12.47 -2.25 -6.95
C ASN A 33 -12.91 -2.26 -5.49
N LEU A 34 -12.29 -1.45 -4.65
CA LEU A 34 -12.69 -1.33 -3.25
C LEU A 34 -14.08 -0.72 -3.12
N LEU A 35 -14.38 0.32 -3.90
CA LEU A 35 -15.69 0.95 -3.88
C LEU A 35 -16.77 0.04 -4.43
N LYS A 36 -16.52 -0.65 -5.56
CA LYS A 36 -17.48 -1.58 -6.16
C LYS A 36 -17.73 -2.80 -5.27
N GLY A 37 -16.69 -3.25 -4.56
CA GLY A 37 -16.82 -4.37 -3.64
C GLY A 37 -17.52 -4.04 -2.34
N GLY A 38 -17.89 -2.78 -2.13
CA GLY A 38 -18.61 -2.36 -0.92
C GLY A 38 -17.76 -2.34 0.33
N TYR A 39 -16.46 -2.03 0.21
CA TYR A 39 -15.60 -1.94 1.38
C TYR A 39 -16.17 -0.94 2.39
N GLU A 40 -16.45 -1.39 3.60
CA GLU A 40 -17.13 -0.61 4.64
C GLU A 40 -16.19 0.07 5.63
N GLY A 41 -14.90 -0.27 5.60
CA GLY A 41 -13.91 0.33 6.48
C GLY A 41 -13.51 1.75 6.05
N ARG A 42 -12.59 2.34 6.79
CA ARG A 42 -12.04 3.65 6.42
C ARG A 42 -11.08 3.49 5.25
N LEU A 43 -11.30 4.26 4.20
CA LEU A 43 -10.50 4.23 2.98
C LEU A 43 -9.89 5.59 2.73
N TYR A 44 -8.58 5.63 2.56
CA TYR A 44 -7.84 6.86 2.27
C TYR A 44 -6.99 6.68 1.02
N ALA A 45 -6.88 7.72 0.23
CA ALA A 45 -5.94 7.78 -0.88
C ALA A 45 -4.70 8.56 -0.43
N VAL A 46 -3.54 8.19 -0.93
CA VAL A 46 -2.30 8.91 -0.66
C VAL A 46 -1.66 9.28 -1.99
N ASN A 47 -1.62 10.58 -2.29
CA ASN A 47 -1.03 11.11 -3.50
C ASN A 47 -0.80 12.60 -3.32
N PRO A 48 0.45 13.10 -3.39
CA PRO A 48 0.71 14.53 -3.29
C PRO A 48 -0.04 15.33 -4.37
N GLY A 49 -0.59 16.48 -3.99
CA GLY A 49 -1.23 17.39 -4.93
C GLY A 49 -2.69 17.14 -5.23
N ARG A 50 -3.34 16.21 -4.50
CA ARG A 50 -4.78 15.93 -4.66
C ARG A 50 -5.47 15.94 -3.31
N ASP A 51 -6.71 16.43 -3.27
CA ASP A 51 -7.55 16.44 -2.07
C ASP A 51 -8.49 15.25 -2.01
N ALA A 52 -8.83 14.69 -3.17
CA ALA A 52 -9.70 13.53 -3.28
C ALA A 52 -9.39 12.75 -4.54
N VAL A 53 -9.63 11.44 -4.50
CA VAL A 53 -9.52 10.54 -5.65
C VAL A 53 -10.79 9.70 -5.67
N GLN A 54 -11.58 9.84 -6.73
CA GLN A 54 -12.87 9.13 -6.88
C GLN A 54 -13.78 9.28 -5.65
N GLY A 55 -13.79 10.46 -5.05
CA GLY A 55 -14.59 10.75 -3.86
C GLY A 55 -13.97 10.27 -2.55
N VAL A 56 -12.83 9.62 -2.59
CA VAL A 56 -12.11 9.16 -1.39
C VAL A 56 -11.17 10.28 -0.93
N PRO A 57 -11.16 10.63 0.37
CA PRO A 57 -10.23 11.65 0.87
C PRO A 57 -8.78 11.29 0.54
N CYS A 58 -8.03 12.26 0.04
CA CYS A 58 -6.65 12.07 -0.37
C CYS A 58 -5.70 12.95 0.46
N PHE A 59 -4.58 12.36 0.85
CA PHE A 59 -3.57 13.04 1.68
C PHE A 59 -2.21 12.95 1.00
N ALA A 60 -1.34 13.90 1.30
CA ALA A 60 -0.02 13.97 0.65
C ALA A 60 0.90 12.83 1.07
N SER A 61 0.73 12.30 2.28
CA SER A 61 1.58 11.23 2.82
C SER A 61 0.83 10.44 3.88
N LEU A 62 1.40 9.32 4.31
CA LEU A 62 0.82 8.54 5.43
C LEU A 62 0.80 9.35 6.72
N ASP A 63 1.81 10.19 6.95
CA ASP A 63 1.87 11.02 8.15
C ASP A 63 0.74 12.05 8.21
N ALA A 64 0.18 12.43 7.08
CA ALA A 64 -0.91 13.38 7.00
C ALA A 64 -2.29 12.78 7.28
N LEU A 65 -2.40 11.45 7.39
CA LEU A 65 -3.67 10.78 7.63
C LEU A 65 -4.22 11.15 9.01
N PRO A 66 -5.57 11.32 9.12
CA PRO A 66 -6.18 11.68 10.39
C PRO A 66 -6.10 10.57 11.44
N GLN A 67 -5.94 9.33 11.02
CA GLN A 67 -5.82 8.16 11.90
C GLN A 67 -4.89 7.14 11.27
N PRO A 68 -4.19 6.33 12.08
CA PRO A 68 -3.38 5.23 11.55
C PRO A 68 -4.24 4.22 10.79
N VAL A 69 -3.68 3.60 9.76
CA VAL A 69 -4.37 2.56 9.01
C VAL A 69 -3.74 1.20 9.28
N GLU A 70 -4.54 0.15 9.19
CA GLU A 70 -4.07 -1.23 9.38
C GLU A 70 -3.39 -1.79 8.14
N HIS A 71 -3.87 -1.43 6.96
CA HIS A 71 -3.45 -2.03 5.71
C HIS A 71 -3.08 -0.95 4.70
N VAL A 72 -1.94 -1.10 4.04
CA VAL A 72 -1.51 -0.18 2.99
C VAL A 72 -1.35 -0.94 1.68
N ILE A 73 -1.98 -0.45 0.62
CA ILE A 73 -1.83 -1.00 -0.73
C ILE A 73 -0.83 -0.15 -1.51
N PHE A 74 0.20 -0.80 -2.04
CA PHE A 74 1.27 -0.15 -2.80
C PHE A 74 0.93 -0.18 -4.29
N ALA A 75 0.24 0.85 -4.77
CA ALA A 75 -0.06 1.02 -6.20
C ALA A 75 0.91 2.02 -6.82
N ILE A 76 2.20 1.80 -6.60
CA ILE A 76 3.30 2.68 -7.01
C ILE A 76 4.33 1.91 -7.83
N SER A 77 5.20 2.64 -8.52
CA SER A 77 6.25 2.02 -9.34
C SER A 77 7.31 1.31 -8.47
N ASP A 78 7.99 0.34 -9.06
CA ASP A 78 9.03 -0.44 -8.39
C ASP A 78 10.11 0.45 -7.78
N THR A 79 10.44 1.56 -8.43
CA THR A 79 11.48 2.51 -7.96
C THR A 79 11.11 3.18 -6.64
N ARG A 80 9.83 3.20 -6.27
CA ARG A 80 9.33 3.89 -5.07
C ARG A 80 9.01 2.95 -3.91
N VAL A 81 8.98 1.65 -4.16
CA VAL A 81 8.53 0.67 -3.17
C VAL A 81 9.42 0.65 -1.93
N GLU A 82 10.72 0.66 -2.11
CA GLU A 82 11.65 0.52 -0.99
C GLU A 82 11.52 1.67 0.02
N ALA A 83 11.48 2.91 -0.45
CA ALA A 83 11.27 4.07 0.41
C ALA A 83 9.89 4.08 1.05
N ALA A 84 8.85 3.73 0.28
CA ALA A 84 7.48 3.66 0.78
C ALA A 84 7.34 2.58 1.86
N LEU A 85 8.04 1.47 1.72
CA LEU A 85 8.02 0.39 2.71
C LEU A 85 8.51 0.90 4.07
N GLU A 86 9.57 1.71 4.11
CA GLU A 86 10.06 2.29 5.36
C GLU A 86 9.03 3.22 5.99
N GLU A 87 8.34 4.02 5.19
CA GLU A 87 7.27 4.89 5.68
C GLU A 87 6.10 4.09 6.25
N VAL A 88 5.73 3.00 5.61
CA VAL A 88 4.64 2.12 6.07
C VAL A 88 5.00 1.45 7.39
N ILE A 89 6.24 0.98 7.53
CA ILE A 89 6.71 0.38 8.77
C ILE A 89 6.72 1.42 9.90
N ALA A 90 7.23 2.62 9.63
CA ALA A 90 7.26 3.70 10.61
C ALA A 90 5.85 4.15 11.02
N HIS A 91 4.91 4.12 10.09
CA HIS A 91 3.50 4.45 10.34
C HIS A 91 2.84 3.46 11.30
N GLY A 92 3.33 2.24 11.35
CA GLY A 92 2.79 1.20 12.21
C GLY A 92 1.66 0.38 11.58
N ALA A 93 1.52 0.41 10.27
CA ALA A 93 0.57 -0.48 9.58
C ALA A 93 0.93 -1.93 9.85
N ARG A 94 -0.07 -2.79 9.93
CA ARG A 94 0.12 -4.20 10.29
C ARG A 94 0.21 -5.11 9.07
N ALA A 95 -0.31 -4.66 7.94
CA ALA A 95 -0.34 -5.44 6.71
C ALA A 95 -0.18 -4.55 5.49
N ALA A 96 0.24 -5.15 4.39
CA ALA A 96 0.39 -4.46 3.11
C ALA A 96 0.11 -5.40 1.95
N THR A 97 -0.34 -4.82 0.84
CA THR A 97 -0.44 -5.51 -0.45
C THR A 97 0.49 -4.81 -1.43
N LEU A 98 1.37 -5.57 -2.04
CA LEU A 98 2.30 -5.05 -3.06
C LEU A 98 1.75 -5.34 -4.44
N MET A 99 1.50 -4.29 -5.22
CA MET A 99 1.03 -4.41 -6.61
C MET A 99 2.19 -4.33 -7.60
N SER A 100 3.41 -4.49 -7.11
CA SER A 100 4.66 -4.33 -7.84
C SER A 100 5.30 -5.69 -8.12
N SER A 101 6.04 -5.79 -9.22
CA SER A 101 6.83 -6.99 -9.52
C SER A 101 8.17 -7.02 -8.78
N LEU A 102 8.58 -5.88 -8.21
CA LEU A 102 9.85 -5.69 -7.50
C LEU A 102 11.06 -5.95 -8.42
N VAL A 103 10.97 -5.49 -9.66
CA VAL A 103 12.05 -5.59 -10.65
C VAL A 103 12.47 -4.20 -11.09
N LEU A 104 13.76 -3.92 -10.99
CA LEU A 104 14.34 -2.66 -11.46
C LEU A 104 15.19 -2.91 -12.70
N ALA A 105 15.15 -1.98 -13.66
CA ALA A 105 15.94 -2.06 -14.88
C ALA A 105 17.44 -2.03 -14.59
N ASN A 106 17.85 -1.19 -13.63
CA ASN A 106 19.25 -1.07 -13.21
C ASN A 106 19.30 -1.27 -11.70
N ASP A 107 19.35 -2.54 -11.29
CA ASP A 107 19.32 -2.88 -9.87
C ASP A 107 20.75 -3.07 -9.33
N ARG A 108 20.86 -3.07 -8.02
CA ARG A 108 22.09 -3.33 -7.28
C ARG A 108 22.00 -4.64 -6.52
N GLU A 109 23.12 -5.14 -5.99
CA GLU A 109 23.12 -6.32 -5.16
C GLU A 109 22.96 -5.95 -3.68
N PRO A 110 22.10 -6.65 -2.91
CA PRO A 110 21.14 -7.65 -3.41
C PRO A 110 20.00 -7.00 -4.20
N PRO A 111 19.31 -7.75 -5.07
CA PRO A 111 18.21 -7.18 -5.88
C PRO A 111 17.07 -6.64 -5.02
N LEU A 112 16.30 -5.72 -5.57
CA LEU A 112 15.18 -5.06 -4.87
C LEU A 112 14.27 -6.05 -4.16
N ARG A 113 13.89 -7.13 -4.83
CA ARG A 113 13.02 -8.15 -4.26
C ARG A 113 13.60 -8.74 -2.97
N GLU A 114 14.88 -9.04 -2.96
CA GLU A 114 15.56 -9.59 -1.77
C GLU A 114 15.65 -8.55 -0.65
N ARG A 115 15.93 -7.29 -0.99
CA ARG A 115 16.00 -6.20 0.00
C ARG A 115 14.64 -5.99 0.66
N VAL A 116 13.58 -5.97 -0.16
CA VAL A 116 12.20 -5.80 0.32
C VAL A 116 11.80 -6.98 1.20
N LEU A 117 12.04 -8.22 0.76
CA LEU A 117 11.72 -9.42 1.55
C LEU A 117 12.43 -9.43 2.89
N ALA A 118 13.73 -9.08 2.91
CA ALA A 118 14.50 -9.03 4.15
C ALA A 118 13.91 -8.00 5.13
N ARG A 119 13.52 -6.82 4.61
CA ARG A 119 12.95 -5.78 5.44
C ARG A 119 11.58 -6.16 5.99
N ILE A 120 10.75 -6.80 5.18
CA ILE A 120 9.45 -7.31 5.61
C ILE A 120 9.61 -8.31 6.76
N ARG A 121 10.54 -9.25 6.62
CA ARG A 121 10.80 -10.25 7.68
C ARG A 121 11.25 -9.61 8.98
N SER A 122 12.12 -8.61 8.92
CA SER A 122 12.62 -7.95 10.12
C SER A 122 11.57 -7.07 10.80
N SER A 123 10.56 -6.60 10.06
CA SER A 123 9.54 -5.70 10.59
C SER A 123 8.33 -6.40 11.18
N GLY A 124 8.09 -7.66 10.82
CA GLY A 124 6.88 -8.38 11.20
C GLY A 124 5.63 -7.99 10.41
N LEU A 125 5.78 -7.17 9.37
CA LEU A 125 4.67 -6.77 8.52
C LEU A 125 4.11 -7.98 7.75
N LEU A 126 2.78 -8.14 7.74
CA LEU A 126 2.10 -9.15 6.93
C LEU A 126 1.97 -8.64 5.51
N VAL A 127 2.37 -9.42 4.51
CA VAL A 127 2.38 -8.94 3.12
C VAL A 127 1.77 -9.94 2.17
N CYS A 128 0.97 -9.41 1.22
CA CYS A 128 0.42 -10.15 0.09
C CYS A 128 0.89 -9.49 -1.20
N GLY A 129 1.19 -10.27 -2.23
CA GLY A 129 1.49 -9.75 -3.56
C GLY A 129 2.90 -9.98 -4.03
N ALA A 130 3.40 -9.11 -4.93
CA ALA A 130 4.71 -9.16 -5.55
C ALA A 130 5.00 -10.49 -6.27
N ASN A 131 4.05 -10.92 -7.09
CA ASN A 131 4.24 -12.07 -8.01
C ASN A 131 4.89 -13.29 -7.37
N GLY A 132 4.27 -13.85 -6.37
CA GLY A 132 4.72 -15.09 -5.75
C GLY A 132 5.47 -14.92 -4.45
N MET A 133 5.32 -13.80 -3.82
CA MET A 133 5.76 -13.65 -2.44
C MET A 133 4.83 -14.42 -1.50
#